data_81eab4bbd851466ed8b42a0eb8f1d6bd
#
_entry.id   81eab4bbd851466ed8b42a0eb8f1d6bd
#
_cell.length_a   1.000
_cell.length_b   1.000
_cell.length_c   1.000
_cell.angle_alpha   90.00
_cell.angle_beta   90.00
_cell.angle_gamma   90.00
#
_symmetry.space_group_name_H-M   'P 1'
#
loop_
_entity.id
_entity.type
_entity.pdbx_description
1 polymer ?
#
loop_
_entity_poly.entity_id
_entity_poly.type
_entity_poly.pdbx_seq_one_letter_code
_entity_poly.pdbx_strand_id
1 'polypeptide(L)'
;PCAMCSGAMLHARVQRVVYGAADPKTGAAGSVVNLFAETLLNHQTQVTGGVLAEECGALLSDFFRARRRAQRAQQLAAHPLRQDALRTPDSAFADLPDYPWAPHYVSDLPALAGLRLHYLDEGPSQAQRTWLLLHGATGWSYQYRHWLAALTGAGQRVLAPDLIGFGKSDKPKKEGVHGLAWHRQVLLELMERLNLRHVVLVEQGGGWWPLARLAPGRLAGVLTLQ
;
A
#
# COMPACT_ATOMS: atom_id res chain seq x y z
N PRO A 1 12.83 19.91 -10.25
CA PRO A 1 13.42 18.60 -10.57
C PRO A 1 13.82 17.87 -9.29
N CYS A 2 13.72 16.50 -9.27
CA CYS A 2 14.23 15.65 -8.18
C CYS A 2 15.75 15.46 -8.32
N ALA A 3 16.37 14.79 -7.32
CA ALA A 3 17.82 14.55 -7.31
C ALA A 3 18.32 13.80 -8.55
N MET A 4 17.56 12.77 -9.03
CA MET A 4 17.94 12.05 -10.26
C MET A 4 17.93 12.95 -11.51
N CYS A 5 16.87 13.77 -11.66
CA CYS A 5 16.80 14.71 -12.78
C CYS A 5 17.91 15.75 -12.72
N SER A 6 18.18 16.30 -11.54
CA SER A 6 19.26 17.29 -11.34
C SER A 6 20.63 16.69 -11.63
N GLY A 7 20.88 15.47 -11.14
CA GLY A 7 22.11 14.73 -11.44
C GLY A 7 22.29 14.45 -12.92
N ALA A 8 21.24 14.02 -13.63
CA ALA A 8 21.28 13.80 -15.07
C ALA A 8 21.60 15.08 -15.85
N MET A 9 21.02 16.24 -15.47
CA MET A 9 21.30 17.53 -16.09
C MET A 9 22.72 17.98 -15.86
N LEU A 10 23.27 17.79 -14.66
CA LEU A 10 24.67 18.10 -14.33
C LEU A 10 25.64 17.19 -15.12
N HIS A 11 25.36 15.90 -15.22
CA HIS A 11 26.16 14.97 -16.01
C HIS A 11 26.10 15.29 -17.51
N ALA A 12 24.95 15.71 -18.02
CA ALA A 12 24.78 16.16 -19.41
C ALA A 12 25.38 17.57 -19.67
N ARG A 13 25.92 18.21 -18.63
CA ARG A 13 26.51 19.57 -18.70
C ARG A 13 25.53 20.60 -19.26
N VAL A 14 24.26 20.53 -18.86
CA VAL A 14 23.24 21.51 -19.25
C VAL A 14 23.59 22.86 -18.67
N GLN A 15 23.76 23.89 -19.53
CA GLN A 15 24.18 25.21 -19.09
C GLN A 15 23.08 25.96 -18.33
N ARG A 16 21.81 25.80 -18.73
CA ARG A 16 20.68 26.49 -18.12
C ARG A 16 19.49 25.57 -17.93
N VAL A 17 18.91 25.61 -16.76
CA VAL A 17 17.66 24.89 -16.38
C VAL A 17 16.61 25.91 -15.96
N VAL A 18 15.43 25.82 -16.58
CA VAL A 18 14.27 26.64 -16.22
C VAL A 18 13.16 25.68 -15.79
N TYR A 19 12.53 25.93 -14.65
CA TYR A 19 11.40 25.11 -14.18
C TYR A 19 10.29 25.96 -13.56
N GLY A 20 9.05 25.44 -13.58
CA GLY A 20 7.87 26.09 -13.02
C GLY A 20 7.74 25.82 -11.54
N ALA A 21 7.00 24.76 -11.20
CA ALA A 21 6.68 24.45 -9.82
C ALA A 21 7.83 23.76 -9.08
N ALA A 22 8.04 24.14 -7.82
CA ALA A 22 8.91 23.45 -6.88
C ALA A 22 8.21 22.17 -6.38
N ASP A 23 9.00 21.12 -6.11
CA ASP A 23 8.52 19.93 -5.46
C ASP A 23 8.91 19.97 -3.96
N PRO A 24 7.92 20.09 -3.04
CA PRO A 24 8.20 20.21 -1.62
C PRO A 24 8.63 18.91 -0.94
N LYS A 25 8.51 17.76 -1.64
CA LYS A 25 8.82 16.43 -1.06
C LYS A 25 10.18 15.89 -1.51
N THR A 26 10.51 16.05 -2.80
CA THR A 26 11.71 15.42 -3.41
C THR A 26 12.51 16.37 -4.27
N GLY A 27 12.18 17.66 -4.27
CA GLY A 27 12.83 18.65 -5.12
C GLY A 27 14.29 18.88 -4.75
N ALA A 28 15.16 18.96 -5.76
CA ALA A 28 16.60 19.10 -5.61
C ALA A 28 17.19 20.34 -6.29
N ALA A 29 16.34 21.36 -6.51
CA ALA A 29 16.74 22.66 -7.06
C ALA A 29 16.30 23.81 -6.13
N GLY A 30 16.51 23.64 -4.81
CA GLY A 30 16.27 24.66 -3.81
C GLY A 30 15.00 24.48 -2.96
N SER A 31 14.20 23.42 -3.16
CA SER A 31 13.02 23.18 -2.33
C SER A 31 13.29 22.27 -1.11
N VAL A 32 13.93 21.12 -1.28
CA VAL A 32 14.34 20.22 -0.20
C VAL A 32 15.87 20.23 -0.06
N VAL A 33 16.55 20.00 -1.17
CA VAL A 33 18.01 20.15 -1.30
C VAL A 33 18.31 21.01 -2.52
N ASN A 34 19.54 21.48 -2.66
CA ASN A 34 19.97 22.26 -3.83
C ASN A 34 21.27 21.70 -4.42
N LEU A 35 21.16 20.73 -5.32
CA LEU A 35 22.33 20.15 -5.99
C LEU A 35 23.03 21.12 -6.93
N PHE A 36 22.32 22.10 -7.46
CA PHE A 36 22.91 23.09 -8.38
C PHE A 36 23.69 24.19 -7.66
N ALA A 37 23.59 24.28 -6.33
CA ALA A 37 24.40 25.21 -5.52
C ALA A 37 25.72 24.60 -5.05
N GLU A 38 25.96 23.30 -5.30
CA GLU A 38 27.18 22.60 -4.88
C GLU A 38 28.37 23.02 -5.76
N THR A 39 29.24 23.86 -5.22
CA THR A 39 30.42 24.42 -5.92
C THR A 39 31.50 23.40 -6.23
N LEU A 40 31.50 22.23 -5.52
CA LEU A 40 32.47 21.17 -5.73
C LEU A 40 32.14 20.28 -6.94
N LEU A 41 30.95 20.42 -7.51
CA LEU A 41 30.60 19.67 -8.71
C LEU A 41 31.32 20.17 -9.95
N ASN A 42 31.73 19.25 -10.82
CA ASN A 42 32.51 19.54 -12.03
C ASN A 42 31.84 20.43 -13.08
N HIS A 43 30.52 20.65 -12.92
CA HIS A 43 29.75 21.52 -13.83
C HIS A 43 28.78 22.38 -13.03
N GLN A 44 28.73 23.66 -13.41
CA GLN A 44 27.82 24.62 -12.79
C GLN A 44 26.70 24.98 -13.78
N THR A 45 25.46 24.78 -13.35
CA THR A 45 24.27 25.04 -14.15
C THR A 45 23.54 26.28 -13.64
N GLN A 46 23.17 27.21 -14.53
CA GLN A 46 22.31 28.33 -14.19
C GLN A 46 20.85 27.81 -14.00
N VAL A 47 20.25 28.13 -12.86
CA VAL A 47 18.91 27.70 -12.56
C VAL A 47 17.95 28.86 -12.38
N THR A 48 16.83 28.82 -13.08
CA THR A 48 15.71 29.74 -12.92
C THR A 48 14.45 28.95 -12.55
N GLY A 49 14.03 29.06 -11.32
CA GLY A 49 12.79 28.42 -10.84
C GLY A 49 11.62 29.41 -10.78
N GLY A 50 10.42 28.87 -10.60
CA GLY A 50 9.22 29.68 -10.38
C GLY A 50 8.56 30.24 -11.62
N VAL A 51 9.01 29.87 -12.83
CA VAL A 51 8.41 30.35 -14.07
C VAL A 51 7.06 29.74 -14.29
N LEU A 52 5.99 30.55 -14.25
CA LEU A 52 4.58 30.06 -14.28
C LEU A 52 4.31 29.00 -13.19
N ALA A 53 4.79 29.25 -11.96
CA ALA A 53 4.80 28.27 -10.89
C ALA A 53 3.39 27.78 -10.51
N GLU A 54 2.41 28.70 -10.46
CA GLU A 54 1.02 28.39 -10.12
C GLU A 54 0.37 27.52 -11.21
N GLU A 55 0.51 27.91 -12.47
CA GLU A 55 -0.05 27.18 -13.62
C GLU A 55 0.58 25.80 -13.75
N CYS A 56 1.90 25.70 -13.63
CA CYS A 56 2.61 24.41 -13.65
C CYS A 56 2.21 23.52 -12.47
N GLY A 57 2.08 24.08 -11.28
CA GLY A 57 1.62 23.38 -10.08
C GLY A 57 0.18 22.90 -10.20
N ALA A 58 -0.72 23.73 -10.70
CA ALA A 58 -2.11 23.38 -10.95
C ALA A 58 -2.23 22.26 -11.98
N LEU A 59 -1.53 22.36 -13.11
CA LEU A 59 -1.54 21.33 -14.16
C LEU A 59 -1.14 19.95 -13.62
N LEU A 60 -0.05 19.88 -12.85
CA LEU A 60 0.39 18.63 -12.23
C LEU A 60 -0.61 18.10 -11.20
N SER A 61 -1.13 18.98 -10.35
CA SER A 61 -2.11 18.61 -9.32
C SER A 61 -3.40 18.06 -9.93
N ASP A 62 -3.88 18.69 -10.99
CA ASP A 62 -5.10 18.29 -11.70
C ASP A 62 -4.90 16.98 -12.45
N PHE A 63 -3.77 16.79 -13.09
CA PHE A 63 -3.40 15.53 -13.74
C PHE A 63 -3.42 14.36 -12.73
N PHE A 64 -2.72 14.48 -11.61
CA PHE A 64 -2.68 13.43 -10.61
C PHE A 64 -4.03 13.22 -9.92
N ARG A 65 -4.83 14.28 -9.74
CA ARG A 65 -6.20 14.19 -9.23
C ARG A 65 -7.09 13.41 -10.20
N ALA A 66 -7.01 13.71 -11.49
CA ALA A 66 -7.75 13.00 -12.53
C ALA A 66 -7.35 11.51 -12.60
N ARG A 67 -6.03 11.22 -12.56
CA ARG A 67 -5.52 9.84 -12.53
C ARG A 67 -6.04 9.06 -11.32
N ARG A 68 -5.98 9.64 -10.12
CA ARG A 68 -6.53 9.00 -8.91
C ARG A 68 -8.03 8.76 -9.01
N ARG A 69 -8.80 9.71 -9.57
CA ARG A 69 -10.25 9.54 -9.79
C ARG A 69 -10.54 8.40 -10.77
N ALA A 70 -9.82 8.34 -11.89
CA ALA A 70 -9.98 7.27 -12.88
C ALA A 70 -9.64 5.90 -12.31
N GLN A 71 -8.53 5.78 -11.60
CA GLN A 71 -8.11 4.54 -10.94
C GLN A 71 -9.14 4.10 -9.89
N ARG A 72 -9.66 5.04 -9.09
CA ARG A 72 -10.71 4.75 -8.11
C ARG A 72 -12.00 4.28 -8.78
N ALA A 73 -12.45 4.95 -9.86
CA ALA A 73 -13.63 4.53 -10.62
C ALA A 73 -13.45 3.11 -11.18
N GLN A 74 -12.29 2.78 -11.70
CA GLN A 74 -11.95 1.45 -12.19
C GLN A 74 -11.98 0.39 -11.07
N GLN A 75 -11.43 0.69 -9.89
CA GLN A 75 -11.48 -0.21 -8.73
C GLN A 75 -12.92 -0.43 -8.23
N LEU A 76 -13.74 0.63 -8.22
CA LEU A 76 -15.16 0.52 -7.83
C LEU A 76 -15.96 -0.32 -8.83
N ALA A 77 -15.67 -0.18 -10.14
CA ALA A 77 -16.29 -0.99 -11.18
C ALA A 77 -15.86 -2.47 -11.12
N ALA A 78 -14.60 -2.73 -10.77
CA ALA A 78 -14.08 -4.10 -10.63
C ALA A 78 -14.64 -4.83 -9.38
N HIS A 79 -15.05 -4.08 -8.34
CA HIS A 79 -15.53 -4.64 -7.08
C HIS A 79 -16.86 -3.99 -6.66
N PRO A 80 -17.98 -4.31 -7.34
CA PRO A 80 -19.28 -3.73 -7.02
C PRO A 80 -19.71 -4.10 -5.60
N LEU A 81 -20.33 -3.15 -4.90
CA LEU A 81 -20.84 -3.38 -3.55
C LEU A 81 -22.12 -4.25 -3.61
N ARG A 82 -22.12 -5.35 -2.87
CA ARG A 82 -23.29 -6.19 -2.71
C ARG A 82 -24.38 -5.46 -1.91
N GLN A 83 -25.66 -5.71 -2.23
CA GLN A 83 -26.81 -5.07 -1.57
C GLN A 83 -26.92 -5.44 -0.07
N ASP A 84 -26.45 -6.62 0.31
CA ASP A 84 -26.46 -7.15 1.68
C ASP A 84 -25.15 -6.84 2.44
N ALA A 85 -24.32 -5.93 1.94
CA ALA A 85 -23.10 -5.51 2.58
C ALA A 85 -23.02 -3.99 2.72
N LEU A 86 -22.16 -3.53 3.61
CA LEU A 86 -21.73 -2.14 3.77
C LEU A 86 -20.27 -2.02 3.38
N ARG A 87 -19.87 -0.83 2.96
CA ARG A 87 -18.47 -0.46 2.69
C ARG A 87 -18.19 0.88 3.32
N THR A 88 -17.13 0.93 4.14
CA THR A 88 -16.67 2.19 4.70
C THR A 88 -16.17 3.08 3.56
N PRO A 89 -16.58 4.34 3.48
CA PRO A 89 -16.11 5.26 2.45
C PRO A 89 -14.58 5.42 2.51
N ASP A 90 -13.92 5.52 1.35
CA ASP A 90 -12.46 5.69 1.31
C ASP A 90 -11.97 6.98 1.98
N SER A 91 -12.84 8.00 2.09
CA SER A 91 -12.56 9.23 2.82
C SER A 91 -12.31 9.01 4.32
N ALA A 92 -12.86 7.95 4.90
CA ALA A 92 -12.60 7.59 6.29
C ALA A 92 -11.16 7.07 6.52
N PHE A 93 -10.44 6.77 5.44
CA PHE A 93 -9.07 6.28 5.46
C PHE A 93 -8.07 7.27 4.83
N ALA A 94 -8.53 8.50 4.60
CA ALA A 94 -7.66 9.58 4.14
C ALA A 94 -6.75 10.04 5.28
N ASP A 95 -5.54 10.43 4.93
CA ASP A 95 -4.58 11.08 5.83
C ASP A 95 -4.24 10.29 7.12
N LEU A 96 -4.28 8.97 7.03
CA LEU A 96 -3.86 8.11 8.14
C LEU A 96 -2.35 8.24 8.38
N PRO A 97 -1.91 8.59 9.61
CA PRO A 97 -0.49 8.68 9.94
C PRO A 97 0.23 7.35 9.70
N ASP A 98 1.45 7.44 9.16
CA ASP A 98 2.35 6.28 8.95
C ASP A 98 1.72 5.12 8.16
N TYR A 99 0.80 5.42 7.22
CA TYR A 99 0.11 4.42 6.41
C TYR A 99 0.14 4.75 4.90
N PRO A 100 1.33 4.75 4.27
CA PRO A 100 1.52 5.20 2.88
C PRO A 100 1.18 4.16 1.83
N TRP A 101 0.90 2.91 2.20
CA TRP A 101 0.78 1.77 1.29
C TRP A 101 -0.47 1.82 0.43
N ALA A 102 -0.31 1.40 -0.83
CA ALA A 102 -1.40 1.30 -1.77
C ALA A 102 -2.31 0.11 -1.43
N PRO A 103 -3.64 0.27 -1.44
CA PRO A 103 -4.56 -0.83 -1.17
C PRO A 103 -4.63 -1.80 -2.34
N HIS A 104 -4.67 -3.10 -2.04
CA HIS A 104 -5.06 -4.16 -2.95
C HIS A 104 -6.45 -4.69 -2.60
N TYR A 105 -7.19 -5.13 -3.63
CA TYR A 105 -8.54 -5.66 -3.45
C TYR A 105 -8.74 -6.93 -4.26
N VAL A 106 -9.54 -7.85 -3.71
CA VAL A 106 -10.00 -9.07 -4.39
C VAL A 106 -11.46 -9.31 -4.05
N SER A 107 -12.27 -9.79 -5.01
CA SER A 107 -13.68 -10.13 -4.79
C SER A 107 -14.11 -11.41 -5.52
N ASP A 108 -13.21 -12.01 -6.29
CA ASP A 108 -13.44 -13.18 -7.13
C ASP A 108 -12.97 -14.50 -6.48
N LEU A 109 -12.63 -14.48 -5.18
CA LEU A 109 -12.43 -15.73 -4.42
C LEU A 109 -13.79 -16.39 -4.13
N PRO A 110 -13.93 -17.70 -4.33
CA PRO A 110 -15.20 -18.42 -4.11
C PRO A 110 -15.83 -18.14 -2.75
N ALA A 111 -15.05 -18.16 -1.68
CA ALA A 111 -15.54 -17.93 -0.32
C ALA A 111 -16.05 -16.50 -0.09
N LEU A 112 -15.60 -15.51 -0.86
CA LEU A 112 -16.07 -14.13 -0.76
C LEU A 112 -17.47 -13.95 -1.35
N ALA A 113 -17.85 -14.80 -2.31
CA ALA A 113 -19.13 -14.67 -3.02
C ALA A 113 -19.41 -13.23 -3.51
N GLY A 114 -18.38 -12.55 -4.01
CA GLY A 114 -18.46 -11.17 -4.52
C GLY A 114 -18.27 -10.07 -3.46
N LEU A 115 -18.01 -10.39 -2.20
CA LEU A 115 -17.56 -9.39 -1.21
C LEU A 115 -16.13 -8.96 -1.54
N ARG A 116 -15.84 -7.68 -1.37
CA ARG A 116 -14.50 -7.13 -1.54
C ARG A 116 -13.67 -7.34 -0.29
N LEU A 117 -12.53 -8.02 -0.42
CA LEU A 117 -11.50 -8.12 0.59
C LEU A 117 -10.37 -7.13 0.28
N HIS A 118 -9.97 -6.35 1.25
CA HIS A 118 -8.77 -5.50 1.21
C HIS A 118 -7.58 -6.24 1.79
N TYR A 119 -6.40 -6.00 1.22
CA TYR A 119 -5.12 -6.44 1.81
C TYR A 119 -3.98 -5.51 1.38
N LEU A 120 -2.94 -5.48 2.18
CA LEU A 120 -1.64 -4.93 1.82
C LEU A 120 -0.72 -6.08 1.41
N ASP A 121 0.08 -5.90 0.37
CA ASP A 121 1.11 -6.85 -0.09
C ASP A 121 2.35 -6.06 -0.47
N GLU A 122 3.28 -5.98 0.48
CA GLU A 122 4.42 -5.10 0.42
C GLU A 122 5.74 -5.87 0.53
N GLY A 123 6.79 -5.30 -0.07
CA GLY A 123 8.11 -5.91 -0.13
C GLY A 123 8.33 -6.79 -1.36
N PRO A 124 9.52 -7.44 -1.48
CA PRO A 124 9.89 -8.20 -2.66
C PRO A 124 9.08 -9.49 -2.80
N SER A 125 8.46 -9.72 -3.95
CA SER A 125 7.68 -10.94 -4.24
C SER A 125 8.49 -12.23 -4.14
N GLN A 126 9.82 -12.15 -4.28
CA GLN A 126 10.76 -13.26 -4.20
C GLN A 126 11.41 -13.41 -2.80
N ALA A 127 10.86 -12.75 -1.78
CA ALA A 127 11.34 -12.90 -0.41
C ALA A 127 11.29 -14.37 0.03
N GLN A 128 12.31 -14.82 0.79
CA GLN A 128 12.37 -16.20 1.30
C GLN A 128 11.20 -16.54 2.23
N ARG A 129 10.63 -15.53 2.89
CA ARG A 129 9.49 -15.66 3.81
C ARG A 129 8.48 -14.57 3.56
N THR A 130 7.20 -14.91 3.75
CA THR A 130 6.09 -13.95 3.76
C THR A 130 5.54 -13.86 5.17
N TRP A 131 5.43 -12.66 5.71
CA TRP A 131 4.77 -12.41 7.00
C TRP A 131 3.29 -12.14 6.76
N LEU A 132 2.42 -13.02 7.26
CA LEU A 132 0.97 -12.84 7.20
C LEU A 132 0.50 -12.28 8.55
N LEU A 133 0.11 -11.00 8.56
CA LEU A 133 -0.27 -10.26 9.76
C LEU A 133 -1.80 -10.24 9.88
N LEU A 134 -2.36 -11.00 10.82
CA LEU A 134 -3.79 -11.09 11.06
C LEU A 134 -4.18 -10.30 12.30
N HIS A 135 -5.00 -9.26 12.10
CA HIS A 135 -5.52 -8.43 13.17
C HIS A 135 -6.57 -9.16 14.02
N GLY A 136 -6.72 -8.73 15.27
CA GLY A 136 -7.78 -9.21 16.16
C GLY A 136 -9.17 -8.59 15.88
N ALA A 137 -10.13 -8.92 16.72
CA ALA A 137 -11.54 -8.50 16.56
C ALA A 137 -11.78 -6.99 16.67
N THR A 138 -10.84 -6.23 17.20
CA THR A 138 -10.95 -4.77 17.41
C THR A 138 -10.07 -3.95 16.48
N GLY A 139 -9.34 -4.61 15.58
CA GLY A 139 -8.33 -3.99 14.73
C GLY A 139 -8.58 -4.17 13.22
N TRP A 140 -7.65 -3.71 12.44
CA TRP A 140 -7.51 -3.90 11.00
C TRP A 140 -6.04 -3.71 10.61
N SER A 141 -5.65 -3.86 9.36
CA SER A 141 -4.24 -3.82 8.91
C SER A 141 -3.44 -2.60 9.38
N TYR A 142 -4.09 -1.47 9.67
CA TYR A 142 -3.46 -0.25 10.21
C TYR A 142 -2.71 -0.49 11.53
N GLN A 143 -3.15 -1.42 12.38
CA GLN A 143 -2.44 -1.72 13.64
C GLN A 143 -1.00 -2.18 13.40
N TYR A 144 -0.73 -2.77 12.24
CA TYR A 144 0.57 -3.29 11.86
C TYR A 144 1.45 -2.29 11.09
N ARG A 145 1.08 -1.02 10.97
CA ARG A 145 1.83 -0.01 10.20
C ARG A 145 3.32 0.04 10.52
N HIS A 146 3.68 -0.05 11.80
CA HIS A 146 5.10 -0.06 12.21
C HIS A 146 5.80 -1.40 11.88
N TRP A 147 5.07 -2.51 11.97
CA TRP A 147 5.57 -3.83 11.56
C TRP A 147 5.80 -3.90 10.04
N LEU A 148 4.86 -3.37 9.28
CA LEU A 148 4.99 -3.25 7.82
C LEU A 148 6.27 -2.50 7.45
N ALA A 149 6.47 -1.31 8.03
CA ALA A 149 7.67 -0.50 7.76
C ALA A 149 8.96 -1.23 8.13
N ALA A 150 9.02 -1.86 9.32
CA ALA A 150 10.20 -2.55 9.80
C ALA A 150 10.53 -3.80 8.97
N LEU A 151 9.54 -4.64 8.68
CA LEU A 151 9.73 -5.88 7.94
C LEU A 151 10.08 -5.64 6.47
N THR A 152 9.40 -4.69 5.81
CA THR A 152 9.71 -4.34 4.42
C THR A 152 11.07 -3.67 4.31
N GLY A 153 11.44 -2.82 5.27
CA GLY A 153 12.79 -2.25 5.38
C GLY A 153 13.88 -3.31 5.57
N ALA A 154 13.55 -4.46 6.18
CA ALA A 154 14.43 -5.63 6.29
C ALA A 154 14.36 -6.58 5.06
N GLY A 155 13.75 -6.16 3.95
CA GLY A 155 13.65 -6.94 2.73
C GLY A 155 12.67 -8.12 2.81
N GLN A 156 11.76 -8.14 3.77
CA GLN A 156 10.75 -9.18 3.91
C GLN A 156 9.48 -8.83 3.11
N ARG A 157 8.75 -9.83 2.65
CA ARG A 157 7.40 -9.65 2.11
C ARG A 157 6.38 -9.72 3.25
N VAL A 158 5.43 -8.78 3.25
CA VAL A 158 4.39 -8.67 4.28
C VAL A 158 3.03 -8.63 3.62
N LEU A 159 2.14 -9.52 4.05
CA LEU A 159 0.73 -9.52 3.70
C LEU A 159 -0.10 -9.16 4.94
N ALA A 160 -0.92 -8.13 4.85
CA ALA A 160 -1.81 -7.72 5.93
C ALA A 160 -3.24 -7.51 5.40
N PRO A 161 -4.10 -8.54 5.45
CA PRO A 161 -5.50 -8.41 5.04
C PRO A 161 -6.33 -7.71 6.12
N ASP A 162 -7.33 -6.95 5.70
CA ASP A 162 -8.47 -6.60 6.54
C ASP A 162 -9.50 -7.72 6.42
N LEU A 163 -9.76 -8.43 7.50
CA LEU A 163 -10.77 -9.48 7.49
C LEU A 163 -12.14 -8.92 7.08
N ILE A 164 -12.98 -9.72 6.44
CA ILE A 164 -14.33 -9.28 6.08
C ILE A 164 -15.07 -8.85 7.35
N GLY A 165 -15.70 -7.67 7.28
CA GLY A 165 -16.28 -7.00 8.44
C GLY A 165 -15.43 -5.86 9.00
N PHE A 166 -14.15 -5.76 8.59
CA PHE A 166 -13.19 -4.81 9.17
C PHE A 166 -12.56 -3.89 8.11
N GLY A 167 -11.95 -2.81 8.57
CA GLY A 167 -11.13 -1.88 7.79
C GLY A 167 -11.75 -1.49 6.45
N LYS A 168 -10.98 -1.65 5.37
CA LYS A 168 -11.38 -1.34 3.99
C LYS A 168 -12.14 -2.49 3.29
N SER A 169 -12.27 -3.66 3.93
CA SER A 169 -13.06 -4.79 3.42
C SER A 169 -14.56 -4.54 3.56
N ASP A 170 -15.36 -5.25 2.77
CA ASP A 170 -16.81 -5.20 2.86
C ASP A 170 -17.32 -5.80 4.18
N LYS A 171 -18.49 -5.34 4.61
CA LYS A 171 -19.12 -5.68 5.89
C LYS A 171 -20.52 -6.24 5.63
N PRO A 172 -20.67 -7.60 5.59
CA PRO A 172 -21.99 -8.21 5.50
C PRO A 172 -22.89 -7.75 6.65
N LYS A 173 -24.16 -7.44 6.33
CA LYS A 173 -25.14 -6.99 7.32
C LYS A 173 -25.63 -8.11 8.25
N LYS A 174 -25.51 -9.37 7.81
CA LYS A 174 -25.92 -10.54 8.60
C LYS A 174 -24.77 -10.97 9.51
N GLU A 175 -24.99 -10.94 10.82
CA GLU A 175 -24.01 -11.35 11.83
C GLU A 175 -23.60 -12.83 11.70
N GLY A 176 -24.52 -13.71 11.37
CA GLY A 176 -24.28 -15.15 11.29
C GLY A 176 -23.31 -15.62 10.20
N VAL A 177 -22.86 -14.73 9.29
CA VAL A 177 -21.83 -15.08 8.29
C VAL A 177 -20.40 -14.93 8.82
N HIS A 178 -20.20 -14.22 9.93
CA HIS A 178 -18.87 -13.92 10.49
C HIS A 178 -18.27 -15.09 11.29
N GLY A 179 -18.44 -16.31 10.80
CA GLY A 179 -17.86 -17.50 11.44
C GLY A 179 -16.36 -17.62 11.19
N LEU A 180 -15.60 -18.08 12.20
CA LEU A 180 -14.16 -18.27 12.10
C LEU A 180 -13.76 -19.23 10.95
N ALA A 181 -14.56 -20.29 10.73
CA ALA A 181 -14.33 -21.25 9.65
C ALA A 181 -14.40 -20.57 8.27
N TRP A 182 -15.34 -19.65 8.07
CA TRP A 182 -15.46 -18.89 6.84
C TRP A 182 -14.27 -17.94 6.62
N HIS A 183 -13.88 -17.17 7.63
CA HIS A 183 -12.70 -16.31 7.53
C HIS A 183 -11.43 -17.09 7.20
N ARG A 184 -11.27 -18.29 7.81
CA ARG A 184 -10.14 -19.18 7.47
C ARG A 184 -10.18 -19.60 6.01
N GLN A 185 -11.35 -19.98 5.49
CA GLN A 185 -11.50 -20.37 4.09
C GLN A 185 -11.11 -19.22 3.16
N VAL A 186 -11.57 -17.99 3.44
CA VAL A 186 -11.18 -16.80 2.67
C VAL A 186 -9.66 -16.60 2.69
N LEU A 187 -9.01 -16.76 3.85
CA LEU A 187 -7.55 -16.62 3.96
C LEU A 187 -6.81 -17.71 3.20
N LEU A 188 -7.28 -18.96 3.23
CA LEU A 188 -6.68 -20.06 2.46
C LEU A 188 -6.74 -19.78 0.96
N GLU A 189 -7.89 -19.34 0.46
CA GLU A 189 -8.06 -18.98 -0.95
C GLU A 189 -7.20 -17.78 -1.34
N LEU A 190 -7.05 -16.78 -0.46
CA LEU A 190 -6.15 -15.65 -0.69
C LEU A 190 -4.68 -16.11 -0.74
N MET A 191 -4.25 -16.95 0.21
CA MET A 191 -2.90 -17.52 0.23
C MET A 191 -2.61 -18.33 -1.03
N GLU A 192 -3.59 -19.06 -1.51
CA GLU A 192 -3.49 -19.85 -2.75
C GLU A 192 -3.39 -18.93 -3.98
N ARG A 193 -4.28 -17.94 -4.10
CA ARG A 193 -4.29 -16.94 -5.17
C ARG A 193 -2.95 -16.21 -5.30
N LEU A 194 -2.36 -15.83 -4.16
CA LEU A 194 -1.08 -15.12 -4.10
C LEU A 194 0.13 -16.07 -4.09
N ASN A 195 -0.11 -17.38 -4.20
CA ASN A 195 0.89 -18.45 -4.14
C ASN A 195 1.87 -18.28 -2.96
N LEU A 196 1.35 -17.95 -1.77
CA LEU A 196 2.17 -17.74 -0.60
C LEU A 196 2.82 -19.05 -0.14
N ARG A 197 4.12 -18.98 0.14
CA ARG A 197 4.93 -20.09 0.65
C ARG A 197 5.83 -19.59 1.77
N HIS A 198 6.25 -20.51 2.66
CA HIS A 198 7.11 -20.18 3.81
C HIS A 198 6.54 -19.04 4.66
N VAL A 199 5.22 -19.08 4.91
CA VAL A 199 4.49 -18.03 5.60
C VAL A 199 4.75 -18.11 7.10
N VAL A 200 5.13 -16.99 7.70
CA VAL A 200 5.10 -16.78 9.15
C VAL A 200 3.78 -16.09 9.48
N LEU A 201 2.88 -16.80 10.14
CA LEU A 201 1.63 -16.26 10.60
C LEU A 201 1.85 -15.46 11.88
N VAL A 202 1.43 -14.20 11.88
CA VAL A 202 1.35 -13.35 13.09
C VAL A 202 -0.11 -13.11 13.38
N GLU A 203 -0.56 -13.49 14.58
CA GLU A 203 -1.95 -13.36 14.98
C GLU A 203 -2.10 -12.71 16.35
N GLN A 204 -3.20 -12.02 16.56
CA GLN A 204 -3.58 -11.48 17.85
C GLN A 204 -4.77 -12.28 18.43
N GLY A 205 -4.62 -12.77 19.68
CA GLY A 205 -5.69 -13.45 20.39
C GLY A 205 -5.87 -14.94 20.11
N GLY A 206 -4.94 -15.61 19.40
CA GLY A 206 -4.82 -17.08 19.38
C GLY A 206 -5.93 -17.86 18.64
N GLY A 207 -6.76 -17.21 17.83
CA GLY A 207 -7.89 -17.86 17.15
C GLY A 207 -7.57 -18.51 15.79
N TRP A 208 -6.42 -18.20 15.19
CA TRP A 208 -6.06 -18.56 13.81
C TRP A 208 -5.14 -19.78 13.68
N TRP A 209 -4.58 -20.29 14.79
CA TRP A 209 -3.64 -21.40 14.76
C TRP A 209 -4.10 -22.62 13.92
N PRO A 210 -5.41 -22.98 13.79
CA PRO A 210 -5.82 -24.03 12.88
C PRO A 210 -5.53 -23.76 11.40
N LEU A 211 -5.23 -22.52 10.99
CA LEU A 211 -4.76 -22.22 9.64
C LEU A 211 -3.47 -22.98 9.31
N ALA A 212 -2.59 -23.16 10.28
CA ALA A 212 -1.37 -23.96 10.14
C ALA A 212 -1.66 -25.42 9.77
N ARG A 213 -2.73 -26.00 10.31
CA ARG A 213 -3.17 -27.37 9.99
C ARG A 213 -3.87 -27.48 8.65
N LEU A 214 -4.57 -26.40 8.24
CA LEU A 214 -5.31 -26.39 6.98
C LEU A 214 -4.43 -26.08 5.76
N ALA A 215 -3.25 -25.52 5.97
CA ALA A 215 -2.29 -25.19 4.91
C ALA A 215 -0.93 -25.87 5.12
N PRO A 216 -0.86 -27.22 5.21
CA PRO A 216 0.40 -27.94 5.42
C PRO A 216 1.38 -27.64 4.28
N GLY A 217 2.62 -27.38 4.62
CA GLY A 217 3.68 -27.03 3.67
C GLY A 217 3.70 -25.59 3.18
N ARG A 218 2.75 -24.74 3.56
CA ARG A 218 2.78 -23.31 3.28
C ARG A 218 3.28 -22.47 4.46
N LEU A 219 3.04 -22.92 5.68
CA LEU A 219 3.42 -22.20 6.89
C LEU A 219 4.81 -22.65 7.40
N ALA A 220 5.64 -21.67 7.72
CA ALA A 220 6.95 -21.85 8.34
C ALA A 220 6.91 -21.67 9.87
N GLY A 221 5.91 -20.96 10.40
CA GLY A 221 5.75 -20.72 11.83
C GLY A 221 4.51 -19.89 12.16
N VAL A 222 4.19 -19.83 13.46
CA VAL A 222 3.11 -19.00 14.01
C VAL A 222 3.65 -18.21 15.18
N LEU A 223 3.35 -16.92 15.22
CA LEU A 223 3.65 -15.99 16.31
C LEU A 223 2.32 -15.42 16.82
N THR A 224 2.00 -15.71 18.07
CA THR A 224 0.80 -15.16 18.71
C THR A 224 1.17 -13.96 19.58
N LEU A 225 0.54 -12.82 19.32
CA LEU A 225 0.65 -11.62 20.12
C LEU A 225 -0.43 -11.65 21.22
N GLN A 226 -0.02 -11.34 22.44
CA GLN A 226 -0.90 -11.21 23.61
C GLN A 226 -1.43 -9.79 23.73
#